data_a65189347c938bf23cc9f6ed9f1a4e30
#
_entry.id   a65189347c938bf23cc9f6ed9f1a4e30
#
_cell.length_a   1.000
_cell.length_b   1.000
_cell.length_c   1.000
_cell.angle_alpha   90.00
_cell.angle_beta   90.00
_cell.angle_gamma   90.00
#
_symmetry.space_group_name_H-M   'P 1'
#
loop_
_entity.id
_entity.type
_entity.pdbx_description
1 polymer ?
#
loop_
_entity_poly.entity_id
_entity_poly.type
_entity_poly.pdbx_seq_one_letter_code
_entity_poly.pdbx_strand_id
1 'polypeptide(L)'
;MSEVTVAATQMACSWNIDENIEKAEELVRLAHEDGAQIILLQELFQTPYFCLEQTIDHLDLAASLCEDRAIRHFRTVAKELGVVLPISYYEKAGPAQYNSLAIIDADGEILWNYRKSHIPQAPGYEEKFYFSPGDTGFRAVDTRYARIGCGICWDQWFPETARALALQGAELLFFPTAIGSEQNVEIDSSGHWRRTMQGHAAANMIPVIASNRVGREAAGNSEALFYGTSFIADQTGAIVAEASRTDETYLTARFDLDAVRAFRRSWGIYRDRRPDLYGAIRTLDGQTAIG
;
A
#
# COMPACT_ATOMS: atom_id res chain seq x y z
N MET A 1 13.02 -20.69 -13.05
CA MET A 1 11.66 -20.21 -12.68
C MET A 1 11.85 -19.29 -11.50
N SER A 2 11.55 -18.02 -11.65
CA SER A 2 11.59 -17.04 -10.55
C SER A 2 10.20 -16.98 -9.90
N GLU A 3 9.93 -17.96 -9.03
CA GLU A 3 8.69 -17.99 -8.26
C GLU A 3 8.82 -17.12 -7.04
N VAL A 4 7.76 -16.39 -6.72
CA VAL A 4 7.64 -15.59 -5.51
C VAL A 4 6.27 -15.81 -4.87
N THR A 5 6.25 -16.00 -3.57
CA THR A 5 5.02 -16.01 -2.77
C THR A 5 4.90 -14.67 -2.05
N VAL A 6 3.77 -14.01 -2.24
CA VAL A 6 3.45 -12.73 -1.59
C VAL A 6 2.34 -12.92 -0.57
N ALA A 7 2.27 -12.01 0.40
CA ALA A 7 1.17 -11.97 1.36
C ALA A 7 0.63 -10.56 1.56
N ALA A 8 -0.65 -10.49 1.96
CA ALA A 8 -1.30 -9.30 2.48
C ALA A 8 -1.91 -9.62 3.84
N THR A 9 -1.66 -8.79 4.84
CA THR A 9 -2.26 -8.93 6.17
C THR A 9 -3.54 -8.10 6.30
N GLN A 10 -4.34 -8.41 7.30
CA GLN A 10 -5.54 -7.67 7.67
C GLN A 10 -5.73 -7.78 9.19
N MET A 11 -5.74 -6.64 9.90
CA MET A 11 -5.97 -6.64 11.35
C MET A 11 -6.66 -5.36 11.82
N ALA A 12 -7.28 -5.42 13.00
CA ALA A 12 -7.75 -4.27 13.76
C ALA A 12 -6.59 -3.65 14.57
N CYS A 13 -6.65 -2.34 14.78
CA CYS A 13 -5.64 -1.60 15.53
C CYS A 13 -6.23 -0.99 16.80
N SER A 14 -5.42 -0.95 17.87
CA SER A 14 -5.70 -0.28 19.13
C SER A 14 -4.74 0.88 19.38
N TRP A 15 -4.96 1.67 20.44
CA TRP A 15 -4.01 2.71 20.86
C TRP A 15 -2.75 2.14 21.56
N ASN A 16 -2.70 0.84 21.78
CA ASN A 16 -1.48 0.19 22.27
C ASN A 16 -0.57 -0.17 21.08
N ILE A 17 0.41 0.69 20.83
CA ILE A 17 1.36 0.55 19.72
C ILE A 17 2.13 -0.77 19.77
N ASP A 18 2.54 -1.20 20.96
CA ASP A 18 3.31 -2.45 21.13
C ASP A 18 2.46 -3.66 20.74
N GLU A 19 1.21 -3.70 21.20
CA GLU A 19 0.25 -4.76 20.86
C GLU A 19 -0.04 -4.84 19.35
N ASN A 20 -0.14 -3.68 18.68
CA ASN A 20 -0.32 -3.64 17.23
C ASN A 20 0.92 -4.16 16.49
N ILE A 21 2.13 -3.82 16.96
CA ILE A 21 3.39 -4.30 16.36
C ILE A 21 3.53 -5.82 16.57
N GLU A 22 3.24 -6.32 17.79
CA GLU A 22 3.28 -7.76 18.10
C GLU A 22 2.29 -8.55 17.24
N LYS A 23 1.04 -8.08 17.12
CA LYS A 23 0.03 -8.70 16.26
C LYS A 23 0.45 -8.68 14.78
N ALA A 24 0.98 -7.58 14.30
CA ALA A 24 1.48 -7.49 12.94
C ALA A 24 2.66 -8.46 12.70
N GLU A 25 3.56 -8.61 13.65
CA GLU A 25 4.64 -9.59 13.58
C GLU A 25 4.11 -11.03 13.57
N GLU A 26 3.13 -11.35 14.40
CA GLU A 26 2.49 -12.68 14.39
C GLU A 26 1.95 -13.02 13.00
N LEU A 27 1.21 -12.09 12.36
CA LEU A 27 0.70 -12.29 10.99
C LEU A 27 1.83 -12.43 9.97
N VAL A 28 2.92 -11.68 10.11
CA VAL A 28 4.12 -11.81 9.25
C VAL A 28 4.75 -13.19 9.41
N ARG A 29 4.91 -13.68 10.64
CA ARG A 29 5.49 -15.00 10.90
C ARG A 29 4.62 -16.13 10.34
N LEU A 30 3.31 -16.07 10.55
CA LEU A 30 2.37 -17.05 9.99
C LEU A 30 2.40 -17.04 8.44
N ALA A 31 2.40 -15.86 7.83
CA ALA A 31 2.53 -15.75 6.37
C ALA A 31 3.88 -16.30 5.86
N HIS A 32 4.98 -16.07 6.60
CA HIS A 32 6.29 -16.63 6.29
C HIS A 32 6.30 -18.16 6.40
N GLU A 33 5.68 -18.75 7.43
CA GLU A 33 5.55 -20.21 7.59
C GLU A 33 4.81 -20.84 6.40
N ASP A 34 3.86 -20.13 5.79
CA ASP A 34 3.17 -20.49 4.54
C ASP A 34 3.99 -20.17 3.27
N GLY A 35 5.26 -19.77 3.43
CA GLY A 35 6.23 -19.57 2.35
C GLY A 35 6.23 -18.16 1.75
N ALA A 36 5.55 -17.17 2.34
CA ALA A 36 5.57 -15.80 1.84
C ALA A 36 6.97 -15.18 1.98
N GLN A 37 7.40 -14.49 0.93
CA GLN A 37 8.70 -13.85 0.80
C GLN A 37 8.61 -12.32 0.78
N ILE A 38 7.47 -11.77 0.34
CA ILE A 38 7.16 -10.34 0.38
C ILE A 38 5.80 -10.19 1.04
N ILE A 39 5.74 -9.50 2.18
CA ILE A 39 4.55 -9.46 3.03
C ILE A 39 4.15 -8.01 3.26
N LEU A 40 2.94 -7.64 2.86
CA LEU A 40 2.38 -6.31 2.99
C LEU A 40 1.52 -6.20 4.24
N LEU A 41 1.81 -5.21 5.09
CA LEU A 41 0.93 -4.78 6.18
C LEU A 41 0.03 -3.63 5.72
N GLN A 42 -1.06 -3.35 6.46
CA GLN A 42 -1.94 -2.23 6.15
C GLN A 42 -1.30 -0.86 6.50
N GLU A 43 -1.90 0.20 5.99
CA GLU A 43 -1.48 1.59 6.20
C GLU A 43 -1.58 1.99 7.67
N LEU A 44 -0.54 2.68 8.22
CA LEU A 44 -0.51 3.28 9.56
C LEU A 44 -0.96 2.33 10.69
N PHE A 45 -0.57 1.08 10.62
CA PHE A 45 -1.06 -0.01 11.49
C PHE A 45 -0.62 0.11 12.95
N GLN A 46 0.32 1.00 13.27
CA GLN A 46 0.82 1.18 14.64
C GLN A 46 -0.25 1.76 15.59
N THR A 47 -1.28 2.40 15.05
CA THR A 47 -2.36 3.05 15.80
C THR A 47 -3.71 2.82 15.10
N PRO A 48 -4.84 3.13 15.76
CA PRO A 48 -6.06 3.42 15.04
C PRO A 48 -5.84 4.50 13.99
N TYR A 49 -6.71 4.59 13.00
CA TYR A 49 -6.64 5.60 11.96
C TYR A 49 -6.95 6.99 12.54
N PHE A 50 -5.94 7.62 13.14
CA PHE A 50 -6.07 8.89 13.86
C PHE A 50 -6.53 10.05 12.98
N CYS A 51 -6.48 9.90 11.66
CA CYS A 51 -6.96 10.91 10.69
C CYS A 51 -8.49 10.99 10.59
N LEU A 52 -9.25 10.32 11.44
CA LEU A 52 -10.71 10.49 11.55
C LEU A 52 -11.08 11.91 11.95
N GLU A 53 -10.25 12.58 12.74
CA GLU A 53 -10.40 13.96 13.21
C GLU A 53 -9.08 14.71 13.19
N GLN A 54 -9.17 16.06 13.25
CA GLN A 54 -8.01 16.94 13.38
C GLN A 54 -7.67 17.13 14.86
N THR A 55 -6.68 16.42 15.34
CA THR A 55 -6.24 16.47 16.75
C THR A 55 -4.75 16.83 16.83
N ILE A 56 -4.44 17.96 17.47
CA ILE A 56 -3.05 18.48 17.55
C ILE A 56 -2.12 17.48 18.25
N ASP A 57 -2.59 16.81 19.31
CA ASP A 57 -1.77 15.85 20.07
C ASP A 57 -1.32 14.65 19.21
N HIS A 58 -2.05 14.32 18.15
CA HIS A 58 -1.67 13.24 17.22
C HIS A 58 -0.50 13.62 16.31
N LEU A 59 -0.12 14.90 16.22
CA LEU A 59 1.09 15.32 15.51
C LEU A 59 2.36 14.75 16.18
N ASP A 60 2.30 14.45 17.47
CA ASP A 60 3.41 13.88 18.25
C ASP A 60 3.59 12.35 18.01
N LEU A 61 2.67 11.71 17.29
CA LEU A 61 2.81 10.32 16.84
C LEU A 61 3.89 10.14 15.76
N ALA A 62 4.26 11.23 15.07
CA ALA A 62 5.23 11.18 13.98
C ALA A 62 6.65 10.94 14.51
N ALA A 63 7.36 10.01 13.87
CA ALA A 63 8.76 9.70 14.19
C ALA A 63 9.64 9.77 12.94
N SER A 64 10.94 10.03 13.13
CA SER A 64 11.89 9.93 12.01
C SER A 64 12.03 8.47 11.56
N LEU A 65 12.43 8.25 10.30
CA LEU A 65 12.63 6.90 9.74
C LEU A 65 13.52 6.02 10.64
N CYS A 66 14.54 6.61 11.29
CA CYS A 66 15.48 5.87 12.13
C CYS A 66 14.95 5.61 13.56
N GLU A 67 13.97 6.39 14.02
CA GLU A 67 13.44 6.34 15.39
C GLU A 67 12.09 5.62 15.47
N ASP A 68 11.38 5.50 14.34
CA ASP A 68 10.07 4.84 14.30
C ASP A 68 10.16 3.41 14.85
N ARG A 69 9.21 3.07 15.73
CA ARG A 69 9.21 1.81 16.48
C ARG A 69 8.99 0.61 15.58
N ALA A 70 8.00 0.70 14.66
CA ALA A 70 7.72 -0.38 13.74
C ALA A 70 8.85 -0.58 12.73
N ILE A 71 9.41 0.51 12.16
CA ILE A 71 10.54 0.41 11.24
C ILE A 71 11.73 -0.31 11.90
N ARG A 72 12.11 0.10 13.11
CA ARG A 72 13.22 -0.55 13.85
C ARG A 72 12.94 -2.02 14.13
N HIS A 73 11.73 -2.33 14.56
CA HIS A 73 11.30 -3.69 14.87
C HIS A 73 11.30 -4.58 13.61
N PHE A 74 10.63 -4.14 12.55
CA PHE A 74 10.49 -4.94 11.33
C PHE A 74 11.77 -5.05 10.50
N ARG A 75 12.76 -4.18 10.67
CA ARG A 75 14.12 -4.41 10.15
C ARG A 75 14.75 -5.67 10.74
N THR A 76 14.53 -5.92 12.02
CA THR A 76 15.04 -7.12 12.70
C THR A 76 14.28 -8.36 12.23
N VAL A 77 12.93 -8.29 12.16
CA VAL A 77 12.08 -9.39 11.69
C VAL A 77 12.38 -9.74 10.23
N ALA A 78 12.50 -8.74 9.35
CA ALA A 78 12.84 -8.93 7.94
C ALA A 78 14.15 -9.71 7.78
N LYS A 79 15.18 -9.32 8.53
CA LYS A 79 16.49 -9.98 8.52
C LYS A 79 16.43 -11.39 9.09
N GLU A 80 15.71 -11.60 10.19
CA GLU A 80 15.56 -12.89 10.85
C GLU A 80 14.88 -13.92 9.94
N LEU A 81 13.75 -13.52 9.32
CA LEU A 81 12.93 -14.38 8.47
C LEU A 81 13.41 -14.41 7.02
N GLY A 82 14.25 -13.48 6.61
CA GLY A 82 14.67 -13.34 5.21
C GLY A 82 13.53 -12.87 4.30
N VAL A 83 12.61 -12.02 4.77
CA VAL A 83 11.44 -11.53 4.03
C VAL A 83 11.54 -10.05 3.71
N VAL A 84 10.89 -9.62 2.63
CA VAL A 84 10.74 -8.20 2.26
C VAL A 84 9.46 -7.65 2.87
N LEU A 85 9.57 -6.50 3.54
CA LEU A 85 8.48 -5.87 4.26
C LEU A 85 8.30 -4.39 3.83
N PRO A 86 7.28 -4.05 3.04
CA PRO A 86 6.84 -2.67 2.87
C PRO A 86 6.07 -2.23 4.12
N ILE A 87 6.64 -1.32 4.93
CA ILE A 87 6.12 -0.88 6.22
C ILE A 87 5.65 0.56 6.15
N SER A 88 4.35 0.79 6.36
CA SER A 88 3.75 2.12 6.45
C SER A 88 3.91 2.70 7.86
N TYR A 89 4.24 4.00 7.94
CA TYR A 89 4.44 4.71 9.19
C TYR A 89 4.19 6.22 9.04
N TYR A 90 4.04 6.92 10.18
CA TYR A 90 3.91 8.38 10.22
C TYR A 90 5.29 9.02 10.35
N GLU A 91 5.79 9.57 9.24
CA GLU A 91 7.15 10.14 9.15
C GLU A 91 7.22 11.59 9.63
N LYS A 92 8.20 11.89 10.47
CA LYS A 92 8.69 13.23 10.76
C LYS A 92 10.02 13.47 10.06
N ALA A 93 10.06 14.45 9.15
CA ALA A 93 11.27 14.82 8.41
C ALA A 93 11.52 16.33 8.56
N GLY A 94 12.35 16.70 9.55
CA GLY A 94 12.54 18.09 9.95
C GLY A 94 11.22 18.70 10.43
N PRO A 95 10.75 19.83 9.85
CA PRO A 95 9.47 20.44 10.20
C PRO A 95 8.26 19.84 9.48
N ALA A 96 8.48 18.98 8.48
CA ALA A 96 7.42 18.38 7.69
C ALA A 96 7.05 16.98 8.20
N GLN A 97 5.80 16.57 7.97
CA GLN A 97 5.27 15.26 8.33
C GLN A 97 4.62 14.61 7.12
N TYR A 98 4.79 13.30 6.98
CA TYR A 98 4.33 12.55 5.81
C TYR A 98 3.70 11.21 6.22
N ASN A 99 2.75 10.74 5.43
CA ASN A 99 2.36 9.35 5.41
C ASN A 99 3.36 8.61 4.52
N SER A 100 4.16 7.73 5.09
CA SER A 100 5.32 7.15 4.43
C SER A 100 5.33 5.62 4.46
N LEU A 101 6.10 5.03 3.56
CA LEU A 101 6.29 3.59 3.45
C LEU A 101 7.77 3.29 3.22
N ALA A 102 8.40 2.60 4.17
CA ALA A 102 9.75 2.10 4.03
C ALA A 102 9.74 0.69 3.42
N ILE A 103 10.49 0.48 2.35
CA ILE A 103 10.71 -0.85 1.77
C ILE A 103 11.93 -1.45 2.44
N ILE A 104 11.72 -2.44 3.31
CA ILE A 104 12.75 -3.16 4.04
C ILE A 104 13.05 -4.46 3.30
N ASP A 105 14.31 -4.67 2.88
CA ASP A 105 14.73 -5.89 2.20
C ASP A 105 14.97 -7.05 3.18
N ALA A 106 15.15 -8.22 2.64
CA ALA A 106 15.32 -9.48 3.37
C ALA A 106 16.59 -9.58 4.24
N ASP A 107 17.49 -8.59 4.15
CA ASP A 107 18.65 -8.44 5.05
C ASP A 107 18.43 -7.40 6.16
N GLY A 108 17.22 -6.77 6.19
CA GLY A 108 16.85 -5.73 7.13
C GLY A 108 17.27 -4.32 6.71
N GLU A 109 17.85 -4.15 5.50
CA GLU A 109 18.22 -2.83 5.00
C GLU A 109 17.03 -2.12 4.35
N ILE A 110 16.95 -0.80 4.53
CA ILE A 110 15.91 0.03 3.92
C ILE A 110 16.37 0.43 2.54
N LEU A 111 15.69 -0.08 1.51
CA LEU A 111 15.99 0.20 0.11
C LEU A 111 15.44 1.55 -0.37
N TRP A 112 14.28 1.94 0.14
CA TRP A 112 13.58 3.14 -0.28
C TRP A 112 12.58 3.59 0.80
N ASN A 113 12.39 4.90 0.93
CA ASN A 113 11.33 5.50 1.72
C ASN A 113 10.44 6.30 0.78
N TYR A 114 9.22 5.81 0.55
CA TYR A 114 8.20 6.47 -0.25
C TYR A 114 7.31 7.34 0.62
N ARG A 115 7.01 8.55 0.20
CA ARG A 115 6.04 9.46 0.81
C ARG A 115 4.79 9.53 -0.05
N LYS A 116 3.62 9.28 0.54
CA LYS A 116 2.32 9.26 -0.14
C LYS A 116 2.11 10.52 -0.97
N SER A 117 1.93 10.35 -2.27
CA SER A 117 1.85 11.47 -3.22
C SER A 117 0.48 12.15 -3.19
N HIS A 118 -0.59 11.39 -3.07
CA HIS A 118 -1.96 11.88 -3.07
C HIS A 118 -2.54 11.82 -1.66
N ILE A 119 -2.83 12.98 -1.08
CA ILE A 119 -3.37 13.11 0.28
C ILE A 119 -4.87 13.39 0.21
N PRO A 120 -5.74 12.50 0.70
CA PRO A 120 -7.18 12.72 0.72
C PRO A 120 -7.59 13.79 1.73
N GLN A 121 -8.78 14.34 1.51
CA GLN A 121 -9.47 15.21 2.46
C GLN A 121 -10.97 15.01 2.30
N ALA A 122 -11.61 14.48 3.31
CA ALA A 122 -13.05 14.30 3.41
C ALA A 122 -13.42 14.11 4.90
N PRO A 123 -14.69 14.27 5.29
CA PRO A 123 -15.11 13.90 6.64
C PRO A 123 -14.73 12.46 7.00
N GLY A 124 -13.99 12.29 8.10
CA GLY A 124 -13.42 10.99 8.49
C GLY A 124 -12.13 10.58 7.77
N TYR A 125 -11.60 11.45 6.90
CA TYR A 125 -10.30 11.33 6.23
C TYR A 125 -9.60 12.70 6.23
N GLU A 126 -9.18 13.14 7.42
CA GLU A 126 -8.60 14.48 7.66
C GLU A 126 -7.07 14.49 7.43
N GLU A 127 -6.59 13.73 6.43
CA GLU A 127 -5.16 13.49 6.22
C GLU A 127 -4.37 14.76 5.89
N LYS A 128 -4.96 15.76 5.23
CA LYS A 128 -4.27 17.03 4.92
C LYS A 128 -3.93 17.87 6.14
N PHE A 129 -4.53 17.59 7.30
CA PHE A 129 -4.16 18.21 8.56
C PHE A 129 -2.81 17.68 9.07
N TYR A 130 -2.51 16.42 8.80
CA TYR A 130 -1.34 15.72 9.31
C TYR A 130 -0.20 15.65 8.30
N PHE A 131 -0.50 15.45 7.03
CA PHE A 131 0.51 15.06 6.04
C PHE A 131 0.70 16.09 4.94
N SER A 132 1.96 16.42 4.68
CA SER A 132 2.37 17.09 3.46
C SER A 132 2.28 16.12 2.27
N PRO A 133 1.98 16.61 1.05
CA PRO A 133 2.12 15.79 -0.16
C PRO A 133 3.54 15.26 -0.31
N GLY A 134 3.67 13.98 -0.70
CA GLY A 134 4.96 13.34 -0.87
C GLY A 134 5.79 13.98 -1.99
N ASP A 135 7.09 14.04 -1.76
CA ASP A 135 8.09 14.67 -2.63
C ASP A 135 9.12 13.66 -3.20
N THR A 136 8.94 12.36 -2.91
CA THR A 136 9.86 11.30 -3.35
C THR A 136 9.58 10.78 -4.77
N GLY A 137 8.39 11.06 -5.31
CA GLY A 137 7.92 10.49 -6.57
C GLY A 137 7.70 8.98 -6.51
N PHE A 138 7.27 8.41 -7.64
CA PHE A 138 7.07 6.96 -7.76
C PHE A 138 8.37 6.28 -8.18
N ARG A 139 8.73 5.19 -7.49
CA ARG A 139 9.92 4.40 -7.80
C ARG A 139 9.67 2.91 -7.64
N ALA A 140 9.99 2.13 -8.69
CA ALA A 140 10.10 0.69 -8.57
C ALA A 140 11.48 0.31 -8.01
N VAL A 141 11.51 -0.60 -7.04
CA VAL A 141 12.70 -0.93 -6.25
C VAL A 141 13.03 -2.41 -6.42
N ASP A 142 14.29 -2.71 -6.69
CA ASP A 142 14.79 -4.09 -6.74
C ASP A 142 14.96 -4.60 -5.30
N THR A 143 14.22 -5.65 -4.96
CA THR A 143 14.35 -6.39 -3.71
C THR A 143 15.00 -7.74 -3.96
N ARG A 144 15.28 -8.47 -2.90
CA ARG A 144 15.83 -9.83 -3.01
C ARG A 144 15.01 -10.75 -3.92
N TYR A 145 13.68 -10.58 -4.00
CA TYR A 145 12.80 -11.56 -4.65
C TYR A 145 12.14 -11.06 -5.94
N ALA A 146 11.89 -9.76 -6.06
CA ALA A 146 11.24 -9.15 -7.22
C ALA A 146 11.51 -7.65 -7.28
N ARG A 147 11.30 -7.03 -8.43
CA ARG A 147 11.19 -5.58 -8.54
C ARG A 147 9.78 -5.15 -8.20
N ILE A 148 9.61 -4.41 -7.10
CA ILE A 148 8.29 -4.03 -6.58
C ILE A 148 8.01 -2.54 -6.75
N GLY A 149 6.73 -2.20 -6.91
CA GLY A 149 6.22 -0.83 -6.84
C GLY A 149 5.23 -0.70 -5.70
N CYS A 150 5.29 0.39 -4.94
CA CYS A 150 4.38 0.66 -3.84
C CYS A 150 3.71 2.02 -4.03
N GLY A 151 2.41 2.09 -3.73
CA GLY A 151 1.64 3.29 -3.48
C GLY A 151 0.90 3.14 -2.16
N ILE A 152 0.43 4.24 -1.55
CA ILE A 152 -0.27 4.19 -0.27
C ILE A 152 -1.72 4.63 -0.46
N CYS A 153 -2.68 3.76 -0.11
CA CYS A 153 -4.11 4.03 0.03
C CYS A 153 -4.68 4.93 -1.10
N TRP A 154 -4.81 6.25 -0.89
CA TRP A 154 -5.39 7.17 -1.88
C TRP A 154 -4.67 7.18 -3.22
N ASP A 155 -3.38 6.85 -3.27
CA ASP A 155 -2.62 6.66 -4.52
C ASP A 155 -3.25 5.61 -5.44
N GLN A 156 -3.97 4.64 -4.88
CA GLN A 156 -4.62 3.56 -5.62
C GLN A 156 -5.77 4.01 -6.52
N TRP A 157 -6.33 5.21 -6.30
CA TRP A 157 -7.40 5.75 -7.14
C TRP A 157 -6.89 6.38 -8.45
N PHE A 158 -5.56 6.60 -8.54
CA PHE A 158 -4.89 7.25 -9.67
C PHE A 158 -4.22 6.21 -10.57
N PRO A 159 -4.76 5.95 -11.79
CA PRO A 159 -4.14 5.01 -12.74
C PRO A 159 -2.69 5.35 -13.06
N GLU A 160 -2.31 6.62 -12.95
CA GLU A 160 -0.97 7.14 -13.15
C GLU A 160 0.04 6.52 -12.18
N THR A 161 -0.35 6.29 -10.93
CA THR A 161 0.52 5.64 -9.93
C THR A 161 0.93 4.24 -10.37
N ALA A 162 -0.06 3.39 -10.66
CA ALA A 162 0.21 2.02 -11.10
C ALA A 162 0.98 1.99 -12.43
N ARG A 163 0.62 2.88 -13.37
CA ARG A 163 1.28 2.96 -14.68
C ARG A 163 2.72 3.47 -14.57
N ALA A 164 2.99 4.47 -13.73
CA ALA A 164 4.34 4.99 -13.51
C ALA A 164 5.27 3.91 -12.94
N LEU A 165 4.80 3.18 -11.92
CA LEU A 165 5.55 2.07 -11.32
C LEU A 165 5.79 0.92 -12.32
N ALA A 166 4.76 0.57 -13.10
CA ALA A 166 4.86 -0.48 -14.12
C ALA A 166 5.85 -0.13 -15.24
N LEU A 167 5.90 1.15 -15.67
CA LEU A 167 6.84 1.63 -16.66
C LEU A 167 8.30 1.62 -16.17
N GLN A 168 8.50 1.72 -14.86
CA GLN A 168 9.80 1.57 -14.21
C GLN A 168 10.20 0.10 -13.99
N GLY A 169 9.38 -0.84 -14.46
CA GLY A 169 9.67 -2.27 -14.45
C GLY A 169 9.18 -3.01 -13.21
N ALA A 170 8.27 -2.45 -12.42
CA ALA A 170 7.65 -3.20 -11.33
C ALA A 170 7.02 -4.49 -11.87
N GLU A 171 7.22 -5.58 -11.13
CA GLU A 171 6.68 -6.91 -11.39
C GLU A 171 5.50 -7.25 -10.49
N LEU A 172 5.43 -6.57 -9.35
CA LEU A 172 4.37 -6.67 -8.34
C LEU A 172 4.07 -5.26 -7.85
N LEU A 173 2.79 -4.97 -7.60
CA LEU A 173 2.34 -3.69 -7.02
C LEU A 173 1.72 -3.92 -5.65
N PHE A 174 2.11 -3.11 -4.67
CA PHE A 174 1.68 -3.20 -3.28
C PHE A 174 1.01 -1.90 -2.84
N PHE A 175 -0.18 -2.02 -2.21
CA PHE A 175 -0.96 -0.89 -1.73
C PHE A 175 -1.44 -1.15 -0.29
N PRO A 176 -0.68 -0.71 0.73
CA PRO A 176 -1.18 -0.64 2.08
C PRO A 176 -2.31 0.40 2.15
N THR A 177 -3.39 0.08 2.84
CA THR A 177 -4.63 0.85 2.76
C THR A 177 -5.29 0.95 4.14
N ALA A 178 -6.02 2.05 4.35
CA ALA A 178 -6.98 2.25 5.42
C ALA A 178 -8.26 2.82 4.79
N ILE A 179 -9.15 1.93 4.31
CA ILE A 179 -10.39 2.30 3.65
C ILE A 179 -11.58 1.60 4.28
N GLY A 180 -12.65 2.35 4.53
CA GLY A 180 -13.84 1.86 5.21
C GLY A 180 -15.10 2.53 4.73
N SER A 181 -16.15 2.48 5.55
CA SER A 181 -17.40 3.19 5.31
C SER A 181 -17.16 4.69 5.40
N GLU A 182 -17.61 5.42 4.41
CA GLU A 182 -17.58 6.88 4.43
C GLU A 182 -18.69 7.41 5.35
N GLN A 183 -18.36 8.41 6.17
CA GLN A 183 -19.34 9.05 7.03
C GLN A 183 -20.41 9.76 6.18
N ASN A 184 -21.68 9.56 6.54
CA ASN A 184 -22.83 10.14 5.86
C ASN A 184 -23.04 9.74 4.39
N VAL A 185 -22.39 8.68 3.92
CA VAL A 185 -22.59 8.12 2.58
C VAL A 185 -23.05 6.67 2.71
N GLU A 186 -24.27 6.38 2.27
CA GLU A 186 -24.81 5.00 2.27
C GLU A 186 -24.21 4.12 1.15
N ILE A 187 -22.99 4.43 0.70
CA ILE A 187 -22.33 3.71 -0.39
C ILE A 187 -21.24 2.80 0.18
N ASP A 188 -21.37 1.50 -0.05
CA ASP A 188 -20.29 0.54 0.18
C ASP A 188 -19.25 0.68 -0.95
N SER A 189 -18.15 1.35 -0.65
CA SER A 189 -17.07 1.58 -1.63
C SER A 189 -16.19 0.36 -1.89
N SER A 190 -16.34 -0.74 -1.14
CA SER A 190 -15.47 -1.93 -1.26
C SER A 190 -15.46 -2.53 -2.66
N GLY A 191 -16.62 -2.63 -3.30
CA GLY A 191 -16.74 -3.12 -4.67
C GLY A 191 -16.13 -2.18 -5.71
N HIS A 192 -16.20 -0.85 -5.48
CA HIS A 192 -15.55 0.16 -6.32
C HIS A 192 -14.02 0.05 -6.18
N TRP A 193 -13.52 0.06 -4.95
CA TRP A 193 -12.11 -0.12 -4.65
C TRP A 193 -11.52 -1.36 -5.33
N ARG A 194 -12.14 -2.51 -5.12
CA ARG A 194 -11.69 -3.77 -5.72
C ARG A 194 -11.62 -3.70 -7.25
N ARG A 195 -12.67 -3.17 -7.93
CA ARG A 195 -12.67 -3.03 -9.40
C ARG A 195 -11.57 -2.11 -9.91
N THR A 196 -11.29 -1.01 -9.21
CA THR A 196 -10.20 -0.10 -9.56
C THR A 196 -8.85 -0.82 -9.52
N MET A 197 -8.60 -1.56 -8.44
CA MET A 197 -7.35 -2.30 -8.27
C MET A 197 -7.19 -3.47 -9.27
N GLN A 198 -8.28 -4.20 -9.55
CA GLN A 198 -8.32 -5.20 -10.62
C GLN A 198 -8.00 -4.55 -11.98
N GLY A 199 -8.52 -3.33 -12.23
CA GLY A 199 -8.19 -2.54 -13.42
C GLY A 199 -6.70 -2.22 -13.51
N HIS A 200 -6.03 -1.88 -12.41
CA HIS A 200 -4.59 -1.67 -12.39
C HIS A 200 -3.81 -2.95 -12.71
N ALA A 201 -4.20 -4.07 -12.12
CA ALA A 201 -3.57 -5.35 -12.40
C ALA A 201 -3.70 -5.71 -13.90
N ALA A 202 -4.93 -5.69 -14.42
CA ALA A 202 -5.23 -6.03 -15.81
C ALA A 202 -4.58 -5.07 -16.82
N ALA A 203 -4.69 -3.75 -16.61
CA ALA A 203 -4.17 -2.74 -17.53
C ALA A 203 -2.63 -2.69 -17.57
N ASN A 204 -1.95 -3.11 -16.50
CA ASN A 204 -0.49 -3.16 -16.42
C ASN A 204 0.06 -4.59 -16.56
N MET A 205 -0.81 -5.62 -16.54
CA MET A 205 -0.44 -7.04 -16.57
C MET A 205 0.58 -7.39 -15.47
N ILE A 206 0.27 -6.95 -14.25
CA ILE A 206 1.10 -7.10 -13.05
C ILE A 206 0.19 -7.49 -11.89
N PRO A 207 0.54 -8.47 -11.06
CA PRO A 207 -0.20 -8.76 -9.84
C PRO A 207 -0.26 -7.55 -8.91
N VAL A 208 -1.41 -7.37 -8.25
CA VAL A 208 -1.67 -6.31 -7.27
C VAL A 208 -2.01 -6.91 -5.92
N ILE A 209 -1.34 -6.44 -4.89
CA ILE A 209 -1.50 -6.86 -3.51
C ILE A 209 -2.01 -5.67 -2.71
N ALA A 210 -3.17 -5.81 -2.07
CA ALA A 210 -3.81 -4.78 -1.26
C ALA A 210 -4.10 -5.29 0.15
N SER A 211 -3.60 -4.57 1.14
CA SER A 211 -3.79 -4.86 2.56
C SER A 211 -4.60 -3.74 3.19
N ASN A 212 -5.70 -4.07 3.84
CA ASN A 212 -6.58 -3.13 4.52
C ASN A 212 -6.74 -3.48 5.99
N ARG A 213 -7.13 -2.51 6.80
CA ARG A 213 -7.52 -2.73 8.19
C ARG A 213 -8.97 -3.20 8.29
N VAL A 214 -9.34 -3.75 9.44
CA VAL A 214 -10.68 -4.24 9.74
C VAL A 214 -11.13 -3.69 11.09
N GLY A 215 -12.46 -3.59 11.27
CA GLY A 215 -13.07 -3.23 12.54
C GLY A 215 -13.52 -1.77 12.61
N ARG A 216 -14.13 -1.45 13.76
CA ARG A 216 -14.68 -0.14 14.05
C ARG A 216 -13.65 0.69 14.82
N GLU A 217 -13.36 1.88 14.33
CA GLU A 217 -12.49 2.83 14.99
C GLU A 217 -13.22 4.16 15.18
N ALA A 218 -13.01 4.80 16.33
CA ALA A 218 -13.65 6.06 16.68
C ALA A 218 -12.64 7.05 17.23
N ALA A 219 -12.82 8.33 16.88
CA ALA A 219 -12.09 9.46 17.43
C ALA A 219 -13.06 10.63 17.62
N GLY A 220 -13.22 11.08 18.88
CA GLY A 220 -14.16 12.14 19.25
C GLY A 220 -15.58 11.85 18.78
N ASN A 221 -16.07 12.63 17.82
CA ASN A 221 -17.41 12.46 17.22
C ASN A 221 -17.38 11.70 15.88
N SER A 222 -16.22 11.33 15.40
CA SER A 222 -16.04 10.65 14.12
C SER A 222 -15.83 9.15 14.33
N GLU A 223 -16.39 8.36 13.42
CA GLU A 223 -16.33 6.91 13.45
C GLU A 223 -16.18 6.37 12.03
N ALA A 224 -15.36 5.33 11.85
CA ALA A 224 -15.27 4.59 10.61
C ALA A 224 -15.38 3.09 10.87
N LEU A 225 -16.07 2.38 9.99
CA LEU A 225 -16.04 0.92 9.91
C LEU A 225 -15.17 0.51 8.74
N PHE A 226 -13.94 0.09 9.04
CA PHE A 226 -13.03 -0.46 8.05
C PHE A 226 -13.50 -1.87 7.68
N TYR A 227 -13.73 -2.07 6.39
CA TYR A 227 -14.43 -3.26 5.90
C TYR A 227 -13.50 -4.42 5.52
N GLY A 228 -12.22 -4.35 5.89
CA GLY A 228 -11.28 -5.42 5.57
C GLY A 228 -11.20 -5.68 4.08
N THR A 229 -11.55 -6.89 3.67
CA THR A 229 -11.55 -7.34 2.27
C THR A 229 -10.19 -7.13 1.58
N SER A 230 -9.08 -7.27 2.31
CA SER A 230 -7.75 -7.36 1.72
C SER A 230 -7.73 -8.40 0.62
N PHE A 231 -6.98 -8.19 -0.46
CA PHE A 231 -6.99 -9.13 -1.57
C PHE A 231 -5.68 -9.14 -2.35
N ILE A 232 -5.52 -10.21 -3.14
CA ILE A 232 -4.46 -10.36 -4.14
C ILE A 232 -5.12 -10.61 -5.49
N ALA A 233 -4.78 -9.80 -6.50
CA ALA A 233 -5.19 -9.97 -7.88
C ALA A 233 -3.98 -10.41 -8.74
N ASP A 234 -4.22 -11.31 -9.69
CA ASP A 234 -3.20 -11.73 -10.65
C ASP A 234 -3.00 -10.70 -11.78
N GLN A 235 -2.09 -10.97 -12.69
CA GLN A 235 -1.76 -10.10 -13.82
C GLN A 235 -2.90 -9.92 -14.84
N THR A 236 -3.99 -10.66 -14.72
CA THR A 236 -5.21 -10.49 -15.54
C THR A 236 -6.27 -9.66 -14.85
N GLY A 237 -6.07 -9.35 -13.56
CA GLY A 237 -7.02 -8.68 -12.69
C GLY A 237 -7.99 -9.64 -11.98
N ALA A 238 -7.81 -10.96 -12.12
CA ALA A 238 -8.61 -11.92 -11.37
C ALA A 238 -8.19 -11.94 -9.90
N ILE A 239 -9.16 -11.94 -8.98
CA ILE A 239 -8.89 -12.11 -7.55
C ILE A 239 -8.49 -13.56 -7.30
N VAL A 240 -7.29 -13.78 -6.77
CA VAL A 240 -6.75 -15.10 -6.44
C VAL A 240 -6.79 -15.41 -4.94
N ALA A 241 -6.87 -14.38 -4.10
CA ALA A 241 -7.10 -14.50 -2.67
C ALA A 241 -7.83 -13.26 -2.15
N GLU A 242 -8.78 -13.43 -1.23
CA GLU A 242 -9.57 -12.33 -0.64
C GLU A 242 -9.91 -12.66 0.81
N ALA A 243 -9.73 -11.71 1.72
CA ALA A 243 -10.11 -11.82 3.12
C ALA A 243 -11.60 -11.49 3.32
N SER A 244 -12.16 -11.94 4.44
CA SER A 244 -13.50 -11.53 4.86
C SER A 244 -13.54 -10.05 5.27
N ARG A 245 -14.74 -9.57 5.58
CA ARG A 245 -14.94 -8.20 6.06
C ARG A 245 -14.64 -8.01 7.55
N THR A 246 -14.39 -9.07 8.28
CA THR A 246 -14.37 -9.05 9.76
C THR A 246 -13.16 -9.72 10.37
N ASP A 247 -12.53 -10.64 9.67
CA ASP A 247 -11.51 -11.48 10.26
C ASP A 247 -10.15 -10.78 10.28
N GLU A 248 -9.41 -10.92 11.36
CA GLU A 248 -7.99 -10.66 11.40
C GLU A 248 -7.27 -11.87 10.79
N THR A 249 -6.50 -11.66 9.73
CA THR A 249 -5.94 -12.76 8.92
C THR A 249 -4.81 -12.30 8.03
N TYR A 250 -4.22 -13.23 7.33
CA TYR A 250 -3.33 -13.00 6.19
C TYR A 250 -3.79 -13.82 4.98
N LEU A 251 -3.36 -13.39 3.81
CA LEU A 251 -3.59 -14.04 2.52
C LEU A 251 -2.26 -14.32 1.88
N THR A 252 -2.15 -15.43 1.13
CA THR A 252 -0.97 -15.73 0.32
C THR A 252 -1.34 -16.02 -1.12
N ALA A 253 -0.44 -15.68 -2.05
CA ALA A 253 -0.51 -16.11 -3.44
C ALA A 253 0.90 -16.29 -4.02
N ARG A 254 1.05 -17.29 -4.89
CA ARG A 254 2.31 -17.61 -5.56
C ARG A 254 2.25 -17.22 -7.02
N PHE A 255 3.31 -16.57 -7.50
CA PHE A 255 3.44 -16.12 -8.88
C PHE A 255 4.73 -16.63 -9.51
N ASP A 256 4.63 -17.13 -10.75
CA ASP A 256 5.78 -17.33 -11.63
C ASP A 256 6.04 -16.03 -12.40
N LEU A 257 7.06 -15.28 -11.97
CA LEU A 257 7.40 -13.99 -12.58
C LEU A 257 7.87 -14.13 -14.03
N ASP A 258 8.45 -15.26 -14.41
CA ASP A 258 8.83 -15.50 -15.81
C ASP A 258 7.57 -15.64 -16.70
N ALA A 259 6.53 -16.31 -16.20
CA ALA A 259 5.24 -16.40 -16.88
C ALA A 259 4.54 -15.04 -16.97
N VAL A 260 4.57 -14.22 -15.90
CA VAL A 260 4.05 -12.85 -15.89
C VAL A 260 4.76 -11.98 -16.93
N ARG A 261 6.11 -12.03 -16.97
CA ARG A 261 6.93 -11.29 -17.98
C ARG A 261 6.59 -11.74 -19.40
N ALA A 262 6.45 -13.05 -19.63
CA ALA A 262 6.10 -13.60 -20.94
C ALA A 262 4.70 -13.14 -21.38
N PHE A 263 3.72 -13.16 -20.49
CA PHE A 263 2.36 -12.67 -20.73
C PHE A 263 2.37 -11.19 -21.11
N ARG A 264 3.01 -10.32 -20.32
CA ARG A 264 3.15 -8.87 -20.61
C ARG A 264 3.78 -8.62 -21.98
N ARG A 265 4.84 -9.37 -22.33
CA ARG A 265 5.54 -9.23 -23.61
C ARG A 265 4.68 -9.67 -24.78
N SER A 266 3.88 -10.75 -24.65
CA SER A 266 3.06 -11.29 -25.71
C SER A 266 1.92 -10.35 -26.12
N TRP A 267 1.34 -9.59 -25.19
CA TRP A 267 0.26 -8.64 -25.46
C TRP A 267 0.71 -7.34 -26.12
N GLY A 268 1.98 -6.93 -25.90
CA GLY A 268 2.59 -5.78 -26.60
C GLY A 268 2.04 -4.41 -26.19
N ILE A 269 1.23 -4.27 -25.14
CA ILE A 269 0.59 -2.98 -24.76
C ILE A 269 1.61 -1.89 -24.44
N TYR A 270 2.80 -2.23 -23.92
CA TYR A 270 3.84 -1.25 -23.63
C TYR A 270 4.55 -0.77 -24.90
N ARG A 271 4.67 -1.62 -25.92
CA ARG A 271 5.16 -1.28 -27.25
C ARG A 271 4.21 -0.32 -27.98
N ASP A 272 2.91 -0.55 -27.84
CA ASP A 272 1.87 0.14 -28.59
C ASP A 272 1.40 1.44 -27.90
N ARG A 273 2.04 1.83 -26.79
CA ARG A 273 1.77 3.11 -26.10
C ARG A 273 2.07 4.31 -27.00
N ARG A 274 1.27 5.35 -26.87
CA ARG A 274 1.39 6.62 -27.59
C ARG A 274 1.59 7.79 -26.62
N PRO A 275 2.78 7.88 -25.94
CA PRO A 275 3.04 8.96 -24.96
C PRO A 275 2.87 10.36 -25.52
N ASP A 276 3.10 10.53 -26.84
CA ASP A 276 2.87 11.74 -27.60
C ASP A 276 1.40 12.25 -27.54
N LEU A 277 0.44 11.38 -27.26
CA LEU A 277 -0.98 11.70 -27.15
C LEU A 277 -1.45 11.95 -25.69
N TYR A 278 -0.58 11.74 -24.70
CA TYR A 278 -0.95 11.76 -23.28
C TYR A 278 -0.68 13.11 -22.60
N GLY A 279 -0.51 14.19 -23.36
CA GLY A 279 -0.23 15.51 -22.80
C GLY A 279 -1.27 15.99 -21.77
N ALA A 280 -2.56 15.72 -22.02
CA ALA A 280 -3.66 16.13 -21.17
C ALA A 280 -3.59 15.60 -19.71
N ILE A 281 -3.00 14.41 -19.49
CA ILE A 281 -2.86 13.85 -18.12
C ILE A 281 -1.72 14.49 -17.31
N ARG A 282 -0.99 15.44 -17.87
CA ARG A 282 0.10 16.16 -17.20
C ARG A 282 -0.33 17.50 -16.61
N THR A 283 -1.58 17.91 -16.81
CA THR A 283 -2.16 19.16 -16.34
C THR A 283 -3.45 18.87 -15.58
N LEU A 284 -3.79 19.72 -14.60
CA LEU A 284 -4.97 19.51 -13.77
C LEU A 284 -6.28 19.68 -14.54
N ASP A 285 -6.30 20.49 -15.58
CA ASP A 285 -7.48 20.84 -16.37
C ASP A 285 -7.56 20.10 -17.71
N GLY A 286 -6.59 19.24 -18.01
CA GLY A 286 -6.48 18.54 -19.29
C GLY A 286 -6.04 19.42 -20.47
N GLN A 287 -5.75 20.69 -20.24
CA GLN A 287 -5.26 21.60 -21.29
C GLN A 287 -3.77 21.35 -21.52
N THR A 288 -3.41 20.93 -22.71
CA THR A 288 -2.00 20.95 -23.12
C THR A 288 -1.59 22.40 -23.32
N ALA A 289 -0.52 22.85 -22.66
CA ALA A 289 0.02 24.17 -22.91
C ALA A 289 0.21 24.33 -24.44
N ILE A 290 -0.46 25.29 -25.00
CA ILE A 290 -0.23 25.69 -26.40
C ILE A 290 1.17 26.30 -26.39
N GLY A 291 2.17 25.52 -26.84
CA GLY A 291 3.56 25.93 -26.95
C GLY A 291 3.78 26.92 -28.10
#